data_36d099148f410dc3bc572131680efe9c
#
_entry.id   36d099148f410dc3bc572131680efe9c
#
_cell.length_a   1.000
_cell.length_b   1.000
_cell.length_c   1.000
_cell.angle_alpha   90.00
_cell.angle_beta   90.00
_cell.angle_gamma   90.00
#
_symmetry.space_group_name_H-M   'P 1'
#
loop_
_entity.id
_entity.type
_entity.pdbx_description
1 polymer ?
#
loop_
_entity_poly.entity_id
_entity_poly.type
_entity_poly.pdbx_seq_one_letter_code
_entity_poly.pdbx_strand_id
1 'polypeptide(L)'
;MKMAAILFFTILAHNWSFCQTQIPKTFQAKVVGIKDGDTFKVLYNNSEITIRLNHIDCPEKNQPYGKNAKWKASDLCFGKMVKIVSNGKKDRYKRLIAEVYSNNININKELVKNGLAWHFKKYSSDVEYAKIERQARKSKVGLWKEKNPIAPWDWRKK
;
A
#
# COMPACT_ATOMS: atom_id res chain seq x y z
N MET A 1 66.26 -27.30 27.21
CA MET A 1 65.24 -26.29 27.47
C MET A 1 64.61 -25.90 26.11
N LYS A 2 63.35 -26.33 25.85
CA LYS A 2 62.64 -25.98 24.62
C LYS A 2 61.57 -24.96 25.00
N MET A 3 61.73 -23.74 24.55
CA MET A 3 60.66 -22.67 24.68
C MET A 3 59.62 -22.90 23.63
N ALA A 4 58.35 -23.11 24.04
CA ALA A 4 57.17 -23.14 23.16
C ALA A 4 56.63 -21.74 23.06
N ALA A 5 56.63 -21.20 21.84
CA ALA A 5 56.00 -19.93 21.54
C ALA A 5 54.46 -20.15 21.36
N ILE A 6 53.66 -19.54 22.23
CA ILE A 6 52.21 -19.53 22.13
C ILE A 6 51.82 -18.33 21.24
N LEU A 7 51.31 -18.63 20.02
CA LEU A 7 50.73 -17.63 19.13
C LEU A 7 49.30 -17.31 19.58
N PHE A 8 49.06 -16.11 20.10
CA PHE A 8 47.71 -15.60 20.37
C PHE A 8 47.09 -15.13 19.05
N PHE A 9 46.11 -15.89 18.55
CA PHE A 9 45.29 -15.47 17.40
C PHE A 9 44.10 -14.63 17.91
N THR A 10 44.18 -13.31 17.81
CA THR A 10 43.08 -12.40 18.14
C THR A 10 42.10 -12.38 16.98
N ILE A 11 40.94 -13.03 17.15
CA ILE A 11 39.84 -12.98 16.22
C ILE A 11 39.12 -11.61 16.39
N LEU A 12 39.38 -10.68 15.49
CA LEU A 12 38.62 -9.44 15.37
C LEU A 12 37.20 -9.77 14.85
N ALA A 13 36.25 -9.91 15.77
CA ALA A 13 34.82 -10.01 15.42
C ALA A 13 34.34 -8.66 14.89
N HIS A 14 34.23 -8.56 13.57
CA HIS A 14 33.60 -7.42 12.94
C HIS A 14 32.07 -7.50 13.18
N ASN A 15 31.59 -6.74 14.16
CA ASN A 15 30.17 -6.52 14.35
C ASN A 15 29.64 -5.68 13.18
N TRP A 16 29.12 -6.33 12.15
CA TRP A 16 28.29 -5.68 11.15
C TRP A 16 26.93 -5.36 11.80
N SER A 17 26.84 -4.17 12.40
CA SER A 17 25.55 -3.59 12.77
C SER A 17 24.73 -3.41 11.50
N PHE A 18 23.77 -4.30 11.25
CA PHE A 18 22.73 -4.08 10.26
C PHE A 18 21.90 -2.88 10.76
N CYS A 19 22.25 -1.69 10.27
CA CYS A 19 21.44 -0.51 10.48
C CYS A 19 20.13 -0.72 9.69
N GLN A 20 19.12 -1.23 10.38
CA GLN A 20 17.77 -1.35 9.83
C GLN A 20 17.22 0.06 9.67
N THR A 21 17.42 0.67 8.49
CA THR A 21 16.93 2.02 8.16
C THR A 21 15.41 2.03 8.31
N GLN A 22 14.92 2.72 9.33
CA GLN A 22 13.49 2.92 9.52
C GLN A 22 12.93 3.67 8.30
N ILE A 23 11.85 3.15 7.75
CA ILE A 23 11.15 3.81 6.64
C ILE A 23 10.59 5.13 7.14
N PRO A 24 10.93 6.30 6.50
CA PRO A 24 10.40 7.59 6.91
C PRO A 24 8.87 7.64 6.83
N LYS A 25 8.25 8.51 7.64
CA LYS A 25 6.79 8.74 7.58
C LYS A 25 6.34 9.27 6.22
N THR A 26 7.20 10.00 5.53
CA THR A 26 6.96 10.51 4.17
C THR A 26 8.20 10.27 3.34
N PHE A 27 8.02 9.63 2.18
CA PHE A 27 9.12 9.36 1.24
C PHE A 27 8.60 9.27 -0.19
N GLN A 28 9.52 9.33 -1.15
CA GLN A 28 9.23 9.10 -2.57
C GLN A 28 9.76 7.74 -2.99
N ALA A 29 8.98 7.03 -3.83
CA ALA A 29 9.38 5.75 -4.37
C ALA A 29 8.76 5.52 -5.75
N LYS A 30 9.43 4.73 -6.60
CA LYS A 30 8.92 4.37 -7.93
C LYS A 30 7.94 3.21 -7.81
N VAL A 31 6.74 3.33 -8.38
CA VAL A 31 5.79 2.21 -8.46
C VAL A 31 6.28 1.23 -9.54
N VAL A 32 6.57 0.01 -9.12
CA VAL A 32 7.11 -1.06 -9.99
C VAL A 32 6.12 -2.20 -10.22
N GLY A 33 5.00 -2.22 -9.52
CA GLY A 33 3.96 -3.23 -9.70
C GLY A 33 2.63 -2.84 -9.08
N ILE A 34 1.53 -3.21 -9.75
CA ILE A 34 0.16 -3.09 -9.24
C ILE A 34 -0.40 -4.50 -9.08
N LYS A 35 -0.62 -4.93 -7.84
CA LYS A 35 -1.17 -6.25 -7.55
C LYS A 35 -2.67 -6.27 -7.78
N ASP A 36 -3.35 -5.32 -7.17
CA ASP A 36 -4.80 -5.07 -7.27
C ASP A 36 -5.07 -3.55 -7.11
N GLY A 37 -6.34 -3.14 -6.96
CA GLY A 37 -6.71 -1.72 -6.89
C GLY A 37 -6.11 -0.97 -5.72
N ASP A 38 -5.77 -1.65 -4.62
CA ASP A 38 -5.30 -1.02 -3.39
C ASP A 38 -3.98 -1.61 -2.84
N THR A 39 -3.30 -2.42 -3.65
CA THR A 39 -2.01 -3.03 -3.26
C THR A 39 -0.97 -2.83 -4.35
N PHE A 40 0.10 -2.10 -4.03
CA PHE A 40 1.18 -1.70 -4.94
C PHE A 40 2.52 -2.26 -4.47
N LYS A 41 3.43 -2.46 -5.42
CA LYS A 41 4.86 -2.62 -5.15
C LYS A 41 5.60 -1.35 -5.54
N VAL A 42 6.43 -0.85 -4.65
CA VAL A 42 7.26 0.32 -4.88
C VAL A 42 8.72 -0.02 -4.63
N LEU A 43 9.62 0.61 -5.38
CA LEU A 43 11.06 0.51 -5.20
C LEU A 43 11.55 1.73 -4.42
N TYR A 44 12.10 1.50 -3.23
CA TYR A 44 12.68 2.50 -2.34
C TYR A 44 14.05 2.03 -1.86
N ASN A 45 15.10 2.82 -2.09
CA ASN A 45 16.49 2.47 -1.72
C ASN A 45 16.88 1.03 -2.14
N ASN A 46 16.66 0.69 -3.42
CA ASN A 46 16.94 -0.62 -4.02
C ASN A 46 16.17 -1.80 -3.37
N SER A 47 15.16 -1.53 -2.57
CA SER A 47 14.33 -2.56 -1.93
C SER A 47 12.87 -2.42 -2.33
N GLU A 48 12.21 -3.55 -2.61
CA GLU A 48 10.77 -3.56 -2.86
C GLU A 48 9.99 -3.46 -1.54
N ILE A 49 9.05 -2.54 -1.49
CA ILE A 49 8.08 -2.39 -0.40
C ILE A 49 6.68 -2.62 -0.97
N THR A 50 5.90 -3.47 -0.32
CA THR A 50 4.48 -3.62 -0.65
C THR A 50 3.66 -2.62 0.16
N ILE A 51 2.91 -1.76 -0.54
CA ILE A 51 2.01 -0.76 0.02
C ILE A 51 0.58 -1.30 -0.01
N ARG A 52 -0.15 -1.12 1.09
CA ARG A 52 -1.61 -1.28 1.17
C ARG A 52 -2.22 0.11 1.36
N LEU A 53 -3.06 0.53 0.44
CA LEU A 53 -3.71 1.83 0.52
C LEU A 53 -4.58 1.91 1.78
N ASN A 54 -4.36 2.96 2.58
CA ASN A 54 -5.10 3.20 3.81
C ASN A 54 -6.54 3.68 3.52
N HIS A 55 -7.44 3.55 4.49
CA HIS A 55 -8.82 4.03 4.47
C HIS A 55 -9.77 3.34 3.49
N ILE A 56 -9.29 2.56 2.54
CA ILE A 56 -10.11 1.99 1.47
C ILE A 56 -9.98 0.48 1.35
N ASP A 57 -10.96 -0.14 0.69
CA ASP A 57 -10.91 -1.54 0.27
C ASP A 57 -11.47 -1.62 -1.15
N CYS A 58 -10.65 -2.08 -2.10
CA CYS A 58 -11.04 -2.24 -3.50
C CYS A 58 -11.69 -3.61 -3.73
N PRO A 59 -12.57 -3.74 -4.72
CA PRO A 59 -13.07 -5.03 -5.15
C PRO A 59 -11.92 -6.00 -5.48
N GLU A 60 -12.09 -7.26 -5.13
CA GLU A 60 -11.12 -8.33 -5.39
C GLU A 60 -10.95 -8.58 -6.89
N LYS A 61 -9.84 -9.19 -7.30
CA LYS A 61 -9.51 -9.43 -8.72
C LYS A 61 -10.65 -10.07 -9.52
N ASN A 62 -11.37 -11.02 -8.90
CA ASN A 62 -12.48 -11.77 -9.52
C ASN A 62 -13.86 -11.19 -9.16
N GLN A 63 -13.91 -10.07 -8.48
CA GLN A 63 -15.13 -9.36 -8.13
C GLN A 63 -15.47 -8.35 -9.24
N PRO A 64 -16.75 -8.05 -9.51
CA PRO A 64 -17.12 -6.93 -10.38
C PRO A 64 -16.37 -5.65 -10.01
N TYR A 65 -15.87 -4.92 -10.99
CA TYR A 65 -15.01 -3.72 -10.85
C TYR A 65 -13.60 -3.95 -10.29
N GLY A 66 -13.18 -5.17 -9.90
CA GLY A 66 -11.82 -5.42 -9.42
C GLY A 66 -10.74 -5.12 -10.47
N LYS A 67 -10.97 -5.56 -11.73
CA LYS A 67 -10.08 -5.22 -12.86
C LYS A 67 -10.07 -3.71 -13.13
N ASN A 68 -11.22 -3.04 -13.08
CA ASN A 68 -11.33 -1.59 -13.29
C ASN A 68 -10.56 -0.81 -12.22
N ALA A 69 -10.66 -1.22 -10.93
CA ALA A 69 -9.90 -0.62 -9.85
C ALA A 69 -8.39 -0.76 -10.06
N LYS A 70 -7.92 -1.96 -10.45
CA LYS A 70 -6.52 -2.20 -10.79
C LYS A 70 -6.04 -1.34 -11.96
N TRP A 71 -6.80 -1.25 -13.04
CA TRP A 71 -6.44 -0.44 -14.21
C TRP A 71 -6.38 1.04 -13.85
N LYS A 72 -7.38 1.56 -13.13
CA LYS A 72 -7.36 2.95 -12.69
C LYS A 72 -6.16 3.25 -11.80
N ALA A 73 -5.82 2.37 -10.85
CA ALA A 73 -4.63 2.52 -10.03
C ALA A 73 -3.36 2.52 -10.88
N SER A 74 -3.28 1.65 -11.90
CA SER A 74 -2.16 1.61 -12.84
C SER A 74 -1.99 2.92 -13.61
N ASP A 75 -3.05 3.45 -14.19
CA ASP A 75 -3.03 4.73 -14.93
C ASP A 75 -2.55 5.89 -14.06
N LEU A 76 -2.96 5.89 -12.79
CA LEU A 76 -2.60 6.94 -11.86
C LEU A 76 -1.12 6.92 -11.48
N CYS A 77 -0.52 5.73 -11.31
CA CYS A 77 0.80 5.67 -10.68
C CYS A 77 1.81 4.65 -11.22
N PHE A 78 1.45 3.68 -12.08
CA PHE A 78 2.41 2.68 -12.52
C PHE A 78 3.60 3.32 -13.27
N GLY A 79 4.82 2.92 -12.90
CA GLY A 79 6.08 3.42 -13.48
C GLY A 79 6.48 4.81 -12.98
N LYS A 80 5.62 5.52 -12.23
CA LYS A 80 5.85 6.90 -11.76
C LYS A 80 6.53 6.93 -10.39
N MET A 81 7.19 8.06 -10.09
CA MET A 81 7.58 8.42 -8.73
C MET A 81 6.34 8.95 -8.00
N VAL A 82 6.07 8.39 -6.81
CA VAL A 82 4.92 8.77 -5.98
C VAL A 82 5.39 9.17 -4.57
N LYS A 83 4.67 10.10 -3.96
CA LYS A 83 4.84 10.43 -2.54
C LYS A 83 4.01 9.45 -1.72
N ILE A 84 4.64 8.80 -0.76
CA ILE A 84 4.01 7.86 0.19
C ILE A 84 4.00 8.51 1.56
N VAL A 85 2.84 8.51 2.21
CA VAL A 85 2.64 9.02 3.56
C VAL A 85 2.14 7.88 4.43
N SER A 86 2.92 7.50 5.44
CA SER A 86 2.64 6.38 6.33
C SER A 86 3.05 6.69 7.76
N ASN A 87 2.34 6.13 8.72
CA ASN A 87 2.75 6.15 10.13
C ASN A 87 3.66 4.97 10.53
N GLY A 88 4.16 4.20 9.54
CA GLY A 88 5.01 3.04 9.75
C GLY A 88 4.26 1.74 10.08
N LYS A 89 2.93 1.78 10.23
CA LYS A 89 2.14 0.58 10.51
C LYS A 89 2.15 -0.39 9.32
N LYS A 90 2.30 -1.67 9.63
CA LYS A 90 2.14 -2.77 8.67
C LYS A 90 0.94 -3.62 9.06
N ASP A 91 0.28 -4.18 8.06
CA ASP A 91 -0.77 -5.17 8.32
C ASP A 91 -0.18 -6.58 8.60
N ARG A 92 -1.08 -7.55 8.85
CA ARG A 92 -0.69 -8.95 9.12
C ARG A 92 0.10 -9.61 7.97
N TYR A 93 0.02 -9.07 6.76
CA TYR A 93 0.76 -9.52 5.58
C TYR A 93 2.05 -8.73 5.36
N LYS A 94 2.50 -7.94 6.36
CA LYS A 94 3.70 -7.09 6.34
C LYS A 94 3.65 -5.98 5.27
N ARG A 95 2.47 -5.64 4.72
CA ARG A 95 2.30 -4.52 3.79
C ARG A 95 2.28 -3.21 4.58
N LEU A 96 3.00 -2.19 4.09
CA LEU A 96 3.01 -0.86 4.69
C LEU A 96 1.69 -0.15 4.39
N ILE A 97 0.95 0.25 5.43
CA ILE A 97 -0.30 0.98 5.29
C ILE A 97 0.01 2.45 5.02
N ALA A 98 -0.48 3.00 3.90
CA ALA A 98 -0.14 4.35 3.48
C ALA A 98 -1.22 5.03 2.63
N GLU A 99 -1.16 6.35 2.58
CA GLU A 99 -1.72 7.15 1.49
C GLU A 99 -0.65 7.37 0.42
N VAL A 100 -1.07 7.32 -0.83
CA VAL A 100 -0.17 7.47 -1.99
C VAL A 100 -0.64 8.63 -2.86
N TYR A 101 0.32 9.49 -3.23
CA TYR A 101 0.07 10.68 -4.05
C TYR A 101 0.90 10.63 -5.32
N SER A 102 0.26 10.78 -6.48
CA SER A 102 0.87 10.93 -7.80
C SER A 102 0.47 12.29 -8.37
N ASN A 103 1.45 13.14 -8.71
CA ASN A 103 1.18 14.50 -9.22
C ASN A 103 0.18 15.28 -8.35
N ASN A 104 0.35 15.26 -7.03
CA ASN A 104 -0.54 15.86 -6.03
C ASN A 104 -1.96 15.25 -5.94
N ILE A 105 -2.28 14.23 -6.71
CA ILE A 105 -3.55 13.50 -6.63
C ILE A 105 -3.43 12.41 -5.56
N ASN A 106 -4.30 12.42 -4.55
CA ASN A 106 -4.42 11.33 -3.59
C ASN A 106 -5.11 10.14 -4.26
N ILE A 107 -4.36 9.08 -4.55
CA ILE A 107 -4.83 7.89 -5.26
C ILE A 107 -5.93 7.18 -4.47
N ASN A 108 -5.80 7.10 -3.15
CA ASN A 108 -6.78 6.48 -2.28
C ASN A 108 -8.17 7.15 -2.44
N LYS A 109 -8.21 8.49 -2.37
CA LYS A 109 -9.44 9.27 -2.54
C LYS A 109 -9.97 9.19 -3.96
N GLU A 110 -9.09 9.22 -4.96
CA GLU A 110 -9.48 9.16 -6.36
C GLU A 110 -10.17 7.84 -6.72
N LEU A 111 -9.72 6.71 -6.15
CA LEU A 111 -10.38 5.42 -6.32
C LEU A 111 -11.79 5.42 -5.72
N VAL A 112 -11.99 5.98 -4.52
CA VAL A 112 -13.33 6.10 -3.91
C VAL A 112 -14.23 7.01 -4.73
N LYS A 113 -13.71 8.16 -5.18
CA LYS A 113 -14.44 9.13 -6.00
C LYS A 113 -14.96 8.53 -7.30
N ASN A 114 -14.17 7.65 -7.93
CA ASN A 114 -14.55 6.95 -9.16
C ASN A 114 -15.42 5.70 -8.90
N GLY A 115 -15.83 5.44 -7.66
CA GLY A 115 -16.60 4.25 -7.32
C GLY A 115 -15.83 2.93 -7.59
N LEU A 116 -14.54 2.92 -7.37
CA LEU A 116 -13.65 1.77 -7.55
C LEU A 116 -13.06 1.26 -6.23
N ALA A 117 -13.45 1.89 -5.12
CA ALA A 117 -13.13 1.47 -3.77
C ALA A 117 -14.26 1.83 -2.81
N TRP A 118 -14.38 1.05 -1.75
CA TRP A 118 -15.21 1.35 -0.59
C TRP A 118 -14.39 2.10 0.45
N HIS A 119 -15.01 3.02 1.21
CA HIS A 119 -14.44 3.50 2.46
C HIS A 119 -14.46 2.37 3.50
N PHE A 120 -13.29 1.93 3.96
CA PHE A 120 -13.18 0.80 4.87
C PHE A 120 -13.37 1.22 6.32
N LYS A 121 -14.64 1.44 6.72
CA LYS A 121 -15.04 2.01 8.02
C LYS A 121 -14.56 1.22 9.23
N LYS A 122 -14.27 -0.08 9.09
CA LYS A 122 -13.70 -0.90 10.16
C LYS A 122 -12.32 -0.39 10.62
N TYR A 123 -11.56 0.23 9.71
CA TYR A 123 -10.18 0.69 9.96
C TYR A 123 -10.00 2.19 9.70
N SER A 124 -11.08 2.90 9.38
CA SER A 124 -11.03 4.33 9.07
C SER A 124 -12.31 5.04 9.52
N SER A 125 -12.15 6.05 10.37
CA SER A 125 -13.20 7.00 10.77
C SER A 125 -13.10 8.32 10.03
N ASP A 126 -12.30 8.42 8.97
CA ASP A 126 -12.07 9.64 8.22
C ASP A 126 -13.35 10.10 7.52
N VAL A 127 -13.82 11.30 7.91
CA VAL A 127 -15.08 11.88 7.44
C VAL A 127 -15.03 12.30 5.97
N GLU A 128 -13.84 12.62 5.45
CA GLU A 128 -13.66 13.00 4.06
C GLU A 128 -13.86 11.79 3.13
N TYR A 129 -13.27 10.63 3.45
CA TYR A 129 -13.53 9.40 2.70
C TYR A 129 -15.01 9.00 2.75
N ALA A 130 -15.66 9.16 3.90
CA ALA A 130 -17.11 8.92 4.02
C ALA A 130 -17.93 9.87 3.15
N LYS A 131 -17.53 11.14 3.03
CA LYS A 131 -18.18 12.14 2.17
C LYS A 131 -18.01 11.80 0.69
N ILE A 132 -16.78 11.46 0.27
CA ILE A 132 -16.47 11.10 -1.12
C ILE A 132 -17.26 9.83 -1.52
N GLU A 133 -17.30 8.81 -0.67
CA GLU A 133 -18.10 7.60 -0.93
C GLU A 133 -19.58 7.92 -1.09
N ARG A 134 -20.17 8.75 -0.21
CA ARG A 134 -21.59 9.15 -0.34
C ARG A 134 -21.86 9.87 -1.66
N GLN A 135 -20.95 10.73 -2.11
CA GLN A 135 -21.08 11.43 -3.40
C GLN A 135 -21.01 10.44 -4.57
N ALA A 136 -20.04 9.51 -4.56
CA ALA A 136 -19.91 8.48 -5.59
C ALA A 136 -21.17 7.60 -5.68
N ARG A 137 -21.73 7.20 -4.53
CA ARG A 137 -22.99 6.44 -4.45
C ARG A 137 -24.18 7.23 -5.05
N LYS A 138 -24.34 8.50 -4.66
CA LYS A 138 -25.40 9.38 -5.16
C LYS A 138 -25.31 9.55 -6.68
N SER A 139 -24.11 9.68 -7.21
CA SER A 139 -23.85 9.84 -8.64
C SER A 139 -23.83 8.51 -9.41
N LYS A 140 -24.02 7.37 -8.73
CA LYS A 140 -24.04 6.02 -9.34
C LYS A 140 -22.82 5.76 -10.23
N VAL A 141 -21.61 6.14 -9.79
CA VAL A 141 -20.39 5.91 -10.55
C VAL A 141 -19.74 4.58 -10.17
N GLY A 142 -19.02 3.97 -11.13
CA GLY A 142 -18.29 2.73 -10.91
C GLY A 142 -19.20 1.62 -10.39
N LEU A 143 -18.77 0.95 -9.31
CA LEU A 143 -19.48 -0.17 -8.65
C LEU A 143 -20.86 0.24 -8.09
N TRP A 144 -21.10 1.55 -7.91
CA TRP A 144 -22.39 2.06 -7.43
C TRP A 144 -23.50 2.09 -8.51
N LYS A 145 -23.18 1.68 -9.76
CA LYS A 145 -24.19 1.38 -10.80
C LYS A 145 -24.94 0.09 -10.51
N GLU A 146 -24.31 -0.82 -9.78
CA GLU A 146 -24.93 -2.11 -9.42
C GLU A 146 -26.09 -1.89 -8.44
N LYS A 147 -27.17 -2.66 -8.62
CA LYS A 147 -28.34 -2.63 -7.72
C LYS A 147 -27.98 -3.03 -6.30
N ASN A 148 -27.12 -4.06 -6.16
CA ASN A 148 -26.68 -4.61 -4.87
C ASN A 148 -25.17 -4.83 -4.88
N PRO A 149 -24.35 -3.77 -4.78
CA PRO A 149 -22.90 -3.93 -4.78
C PRO A 149 -22.45 -4.66 -3.51
N ILE A 150 -21.62 -5.69 -3.68
CA ILE A 150 -21.09 -6.47 -2.57
C ILE A 150 -19.78 -5.84 -2.12
N ALA A 151 -19.61 -5.64 -0.81
CA ALA A 151 -18.36 -5.13 -0.28
C ALA A 151 -17.23 -6.17 -0.35
N PRO A 152 -15.95 -5.76 -0.54
CA PRO A 152 -14.84 -6.71 -0.67
C PRO A 152 -14.69 -7.64 0.54
N TRP A 153 -14.91 -7.13 1.75
CA TRP A 153 -14.84 -7.93 2.98
C TRP A 153 -15.96 -8.98 3.10
N ASP A 154 -17.11 -8.79 2.44
CA ASP A 154 -18.18 -9.79 2.37
C ASP A 154 -17.97 -10.74 1.19
N TRP A 155 -17.39 -10.27 0.09
CA TRP A 155 -16.97 -11.10 -1.02
C TRP A 155 -15.97 -12.19 -0.58
N ARG A 156 -15.00 -11.82 0.29
CA ARG A 156 -13.99 -12.76 0.84
C ARG A 156 -14.54 -13.83 1.77
N LYS A 157 -15.80 -13.75 2.20
CA LYS A 157 -16.45 -14.74 3.05
C LYS A 157 -17.21 -15.83 2.25
N LYS A 158 -17.38 -15.62 0.94
CA LYS A 158 -17.99 -16.58 0.02
C LYS A 158 -16.96 -17.62 -0.44
#